data_ca6c70535de731308c11b263cb0b14e9
#
_entry.id   ca6c70535de731308c11b263cb0b14e9
#
_cell.length_a   1.000
_cell.length_b   1.000
_cell.length_c   1.000
_cell.angle_alpha   90.00
_cell.angle_beta   90.00
_cell.angle_gamma   90.00
#
_symmetry.space_group_name_H-M   'P 1'
#
loop_
_entity.id
_entity.type
_entity.pdbx_description
1 polymer ?
#
loop_
_entity_poly.entity_id
_entity_poly.type
_entity_poly.pdbx_seq_one_letter_code
_entity_poly.pdbx_strand_id
1 'polypeptide(L)'
;AALGNAKSKIIEPYFLSLNRDFCQLQANWSGFGITADTANQPNLEIINYNRNLVPDEATVIGQIEAMIETERAKKIDDYREAWNHTEEARKIPFGTEEYLLLMGETTGRTNKLTGSGLYIEFMGKRLCFDSFDLSLRNYYNEDWIVRFDPDDMSQVLISNAKRLKSGRVEKETGTLRYLLQQEIKVPMALADQKPEHFEYRARVDVFNRELTAHVQEKGHDVDQHIGHLYQQVPGLLGNSLLDIHLI
;
A
#
# COMPACT_ATOMS: atom_id res chain seq x y z
N ALA A 1 -14.83 19.36 -6.39
CA ALA A 1 -15.76 20.08 -5.49
C ALA A 1 -15.02 21.24 -4.86
N ALA A 2 -15.65 22.44 -4.77
CA ALA A 2 -15.04 23.59 -4.11
C ALA A 2 -14.92 23.31 -2.60
N LEU A 3 -13.73 23.57 -2.04
CA LEU A 3 -13.47 23.44 -0.61
C LEU A 3 -14.48 24.33 0.16
N GLY A 4 -15.18 23.75 1.14
CA GLY A 4 -16.15 24.45 1.98
C GLY A 4 -17.61 24.45 1.49
N ASN A 5 -17.92 23.86 0.32
CA ASN A 5 -19.29 23.73 -0.14
C ASN A 5 -19.84 22.32 0.11
N ALA A 6 -20.47 22.11 1.26
CA ALA A 6 -21.08 20.83 1.63
C ALA A 6 -22.15 20.36 0.63
N LYS A 7 -22.89 21.29 0.00
CA LYS A 7 -23.94 20.98 -0.99
C LYS A 7 -23.39 20.36 -2.29
N SER A 8 -22.10 20.48 -2.56
CA SER A 8 -21.44 19.88 -3.73
C SER A 8 -20.94 18.46 -3.48
N LYS A 9 -21.06 17.95 -2.26
CA LYS A 9 -20.63 16.58 -1.92
C LYS A 9 -21.73 15.60 -2.27
N ILE A 10 -21.51 14.82 -3.30
CA ILE A 10 -22.45 13.79 -3.77
C ILE A 10 -22.67 12.68 -2.74
N ILE A 11 -21.66 12.40 -1.92
CA ILE A 11 -21.67 11.31 -0.95
C ILE A 11 -22.68 11.51 0.21
N GLU A 12 -22.88 12.75 0.65
CA GLU A 12 -23.78 13.05 1.77
C GLU A 12 -25.26 12.70 1.47
N PRO A 13 -25.83 13.11 0.32
CA PRO A 13 -27.16 12.66 -0.10
C PRO A 13 -27.29 11.14 -0.25
N TYR A 14 -26.20 10.48 -0.68
CA TYR A 14 -26.19 9.03 -0.81
C TYR A 14 -26.29 8.32 0.54
N PHE A 15 -25.52 8.76 1.55
CA PHE A 15 -25.63 8.23 2.91
C PHE A 15 -27.02 8.49 3.52
N LEU A 16 -27.63 9.64 3.23
CA LEU A 16 -28.99 9.90 3.68
C LEU A 16 -29.98 8.90 3.08
N SER A 17 -29.83 8.58 1.78
CA SER A 17 -30.65 7.56 1.13
C SER A 17 -30.45 6.18 1.74
N LEU A 18 -29.18 5.76 1.96
CA LEU A 18 -28.87 4.48 2.61
C LEU A 18 -29.48 4.40 4.01
N ASN A 19 -29.40 5.48 4.78
CA ASN A 19 -29.98 5.51 6.11
C ASN A 19 -31.49 5.32 6.05
N ARG A 20 -32.19 6.05 5.18
CA ARG A 20 -33.64 5.97 5.03
C ARG A 20 -34.11 4.62 4.48
N ASP A 21 -33.41 4.11 3.47
CA ASP A 21 -33.88 2.95 2.70
C ASP A 21 -33.49 1.62 3.37
N PHE A 22 -32.47 1.62 4.24
CA PHE A 22 -31.99 0.42 4.91
C PHE A 22 -31.87 0.54 6.42
N CYS A 23 -31.15 1.56 6.94
CA CYS A 23 -30.84 1.60 8.36
C CYS A 23 -32.10 1.80 9.23
N GLN A 24 -33.03 2.64 8.80
CA GLN A 24 -34.29 2.86 9.52
C GLN A 24 -35.19 1.62 9.60
N LEU A 25 -34.99 0.65 8.70
CA LEU A 25 -35.75 -0.60 8.70
C LEU A 25 -35.20 -1.62 9.71
N GLN A 26 -34.04 -1.37 10.26
CA GLN A 26 -33.41 -2.29 11.22
C GLN A 26 -33.95 -2.06 12.64
N ALA A 27 -34.18 -3.15 13.36
CA ALA A 27 -34.69 -3.09 14.73
C ALA A 27 -33.71 -2.40 15.71
N ASN A 28 -32.44 -2.36 15.38
CA ASN A 28 -31.37 -1.73 16.14
C ASN A 28 -31.07 -0.28 15.72
N TRP A 29 -31.89 0.32 14.86
CA TRP A 29 -31.68 1.70 14.44
C TRP A 29 -31.83 2.67 15.60
N SER A 30 -30.78 3.46 15.86
CA SER A 30 -30.69 4.38 17.01
C SER A 30 -31.05 5.84 16.68
N GLY A 31 -31.54 6.11 15.45
CA GLY A 31 -31.95 7.45 15.02
C GLY A 31 -30.85 8.25 14.35
N PHE A 32 -31.19 9.47 13.91
CA PHE A 32 -30.25 10.39 13.24
C PHE A 32 -29.33 11.18 14.19
N GLY A 33 -29.36 10.90 15.47
CA GLY A 33 -28.56 11.59 16.48
C GLY A 33 -29.37 12.60 17.31
N ILE A 34 -28.68 13.32 18.19
CA ILE A 34 -29.29 14.17 19.24
C ILE A 34 -30.06 15.38 18.66
N THR A 35 -29.71 15.81 17.45
CA THR A 35 -30.30 16.97 16.77
C THR A 35 -31.45 16.60 15.82
N ALA A 36 -31.82 15.31 15.76
CA ALA A 36 -32.90 14.86 14.91
C ALA A 36 -34.27 15.33 15.42
N ASP A 37 -35.18 15.66 14.47
CA ASP A 37 -36.57 15.96 14.78
C ASP A 37 -37.24 14.76 15.48
N THR A 38 -38.27 15.04 16.29
CA THR A 38 -39.04 14.03 17.03
C THR A 38 -39.56 12.92 16.11
N ALA A 39 -39.91 13.27 14.85
CA ALA A 39 -40.38 12.31 13.84
C ALA A 39 -39.28 11.37 13.32
N ASN A 40 -38.01 11.73 13.50
CA ASN A 40 -36.86 10.99 13.02
C ASN A 40 -36.05 10.36 14.18
N GLN A 41 -36.64 10.30 15.38
CA GLN A 41 -36.04 9.62 16.52
C GLN A 41 -36.58 8.19 16.62
N PRO A 42 -35.75 7.25 17.11
CA PRO A 42 -36.21 5.89 17.34
C PRO A 42 -37.27 5.86 18.45
N ASN A 43 -38.17 4.90 18.39
CA ASN A 43 -39.08 4.64 19.49
C ASN A 43 -38.29 4.02 20.68
N LEU A 44 -38.01 4.83 21.66
CA LEU A 44 -37.22 4.42 22.85
C LEU A 44 -37.92 3.30 23.64
N GLU A 45 -39.24 3.23 23.65
CA GLU A 45 -40.00 2.15 24.33
C GLU A 45 -39.73 0.81 23.61
N ILE A 46 -39.75 0.78 22.28
CA ILE A 46 -39.45 -0.43 21.49
C ILE A 46 -37.98 -0.83 21.70
N ILE A 47 -37.06 0.12 21.71
CA ILE A 47 -35.63 -0.15 21.93
C ILE A 47 -35.40 -0.73 23.34
N ASN A 48 -36.01 -0.15 24.35
CA ASN A 48 -35.89 -0.64 25.73
C ASN A 48 -36.55 -2.01 25.92
N TYR A 49 -37.70 -2.25 25.27
CA TYR A 49 -38.37 -3.55 25.27
C TYR A 49 -37.51 -4.62 24.61
N ASN A 50 -36.87 -4.30 23.49
CA ASN A 50 -36.02 -5.21 22.71
C ASN A 50 -34.54 -5.16 23.12
N ARG A 51 -34.21 -4.60 24.27
CA ARG A 51 -32.82 -4.41 24.74
C ARG A 51 -31.97 -5.69 24.71
N ASN A 52 -32.60 -6.82 24.96
CA ASN A 52 -31.95 -8.14 24.92
C ASN A 52 -31.85 -8.71 23.51
N LEU A 53 -32.46 -8.06 22.51
CA LEU A 53 -32.44 -8.44 21.10
C LEU A 53 -31.50 -7.54 20.27
N VAL A 54 -30.73 -6.68 20.94
CA VAL A 54 -29.72 -5.87 20.25
C VAL A 54 -28.73 -6.83 19.61
N PRO A 55 -28.50 -6.74 18.29
CA PRO A 55 -27.62 -7.66 17.58
C PRO A 55 -26.18 -7.49 18.05
N ASP A 56 -25.42 -8.57 18.03
CA ASP A 56 -23.98 -8.54 18.26
C ASP A 56 -23.25 -7.91 17.06
N GLU A 57 -21.94 -7.70 17.23
CA GLU A 57 -21.09 -7.09 16.22
C GLU A 57 -21.14 -7.86 14.88
N ALA A 58 -21.07 -9.18 14.93
CA ALA A 58 -21.09 -10.03 13.72
C ALA A 58 -22.42 -9.87 12.96
N THR A 59 -23.55 -9.81 13.66
CA THR A 59 -24.86 -9.57 13.04
C THR A 59 -24.94 -8.18 12.42
N VAL A 60 -24.39 -7.13 13.06
CA VAL A 60 -24.36 -5.78 12.50
C VAL A 60 -23.50 -5.72 11.24
N ILE A 61 -22.34 -6.37 11.24
CA ILE A 61 -21.49 -6.49 10.05
C ILE A 61 -22.28 -7.14 8.91
N GLY A 62 -22.94 -8.28 9.17
CA GLY A 62 -23.78 -8.95 8.18
C GLY A 62 -24.94 -8.07 7.64
N GLN A 63 -25.54 -7.24 8.48
CA GLN A 63 -26.54 -6.26 8.03
C GLN A 63 -25.94 -5.22 7.07
N ILE A 64 -24.74 -4.72 7.36
CA ILE A 64 -24.04 -3.76 6.50
C ILE A 64 -23.65 -4.41 5.17
N GLU A 65 -23.11 -5.61 5.20
CA GLU A 65 -22.78 -6.37 3.99
C GLU A 65 -24.01 -6.61 3.11
N ALA A 66 -25.11 -7.06 3.69
CA ALA A 66 -26.35 -7.25 2.96
C ALA A 66 -26.91 -5.95 2.34
N MET A 67 -26.77 -4.83 3.04
CA MET A 67 -27.11 -3.50 2.52
C MET A 67 -26.25 -3.13 1.30
N ILE A 68 -24.94 -3.31 1.40
CA ILE A 68 -23.99 -3.03 0.31
C ILE A 68 -24.30 -3.91 -0.91
N GLU A 69 -24.50 -5.20 -0.71
CA GLU A 69 -24.83 -6.14 -1.80
C GLU A 69 -26.16 -5.80 -2.48
N THR A 70 -27.17 -5.41 -1.70
CA THR A 70 -28.48 -4.99 -2.25
C THR A 70 -28.34 -3.72 -3.11
N GLU A 71 -27.57 -2.73 -2.65
CA GLU A 71 -27.32 -1.52 -3.44
C GLU A 71 -26.49 -1.78 -4.69
N ARG A 72 -25.50 -2.65 -4.59
CA ARG A 72 -24.70 -3.08 -5.76
C ARG A 72 -25.57 -3.78 -6.79
N ALA A 73 -26.43 -4.71 -6.37
CA ALA A 73 -27.31 -5.45 -7.25
C ALA A 73 -28.26 -4.53 -8.04
N LYS A 74 -28.73 -3.43 -7.43
CA LYS A 74 -29.60 -2.46 -8.12
C LYS A 74 -28.92 -1.71 -9.25
N LYS A 75 -27.60 -1.53 -9.19
CA LYS A 75 -26.86 -0.61 -10.07
C LYS A 75 -25.84 -1.29 -10.97
N ILE A 76 -25.58 -2.57 -10.75
CA ILE A 76 -24.49 -3.28 -11.43
C ILE A 76 -24.70 -3.30 -12.96
N ASP A 77 -25.92 -3.46 -13.41
CA ASP A 77 -26.23 -3.52 -14.84
C ASP A 77 -26.09 -2.15 -15.51
N ASP A 78 -26.52 -1.07 -14.84
CA ASP A 78 -26.35 0.30 -15.31
C ASP A 78 -24.86 0.65 -15.43
N TYR A 79 -24.03 0.23 -14.45
CA TYR A 79 -22.59 0.45 -14.49
C TYR A 79 -21.93 -0.38 -15.60
N ARG A 80 -22.34 -1.62 -15.80
CA ARG A 80 -21.83 -2.46 -16.90
C ARG A 80 -22.16 -1.87 -18.25
N GLU A 81 -23.39 -1.40 -18.42
CA GLU A 81 -23.82 -0.75 -19.64
C GLU A 81 -23.01 0.54 -19.89
N ALA A 82 -22.89 1.41 -18.91
CA ALA A 82 -22.08 2.63 -18.99
C ALA A 82 -20.61 2.33 -19.31
N TRP A 83 -20.03 1.30 -18.68
CA TRP A 83 -18.67 0.86 -18.96
C TRP A 83 -18.52 0.37 -20.41
N ASN A 84 -19.45 -0.44 -20.88
CA ASN A 84 -19.40 -0.98 -22.24
C ASN A 84 -19.53 0.11 -23.32
N HIS A 85 -20.28 1.18 -23.04
CA HIS A 85 -20.42 2.34 -23.93
C HIS A 85 -19.25 3.35 -23.82
N THR A 86 -18.37 3.19 -22.83
CA THR A 86 -17.20 4.05 -22.69
C THR A 86 -16.18 3.74 -23.78
N GLU A 87 -15.67 4.76 -24.45
CA GLU A 87 -14.60 4.64 -25.45
C GLU A 87 -13.36 3.96 -24.83
N GLU A 88 -12.75 3.02 -25.56
CA GLU A 88 -11.56 2.29 -25.07
C GLU A 88 -10.41 3.22 -24.65
N ALA A 89 -10.21 4.34 -25.36
CA ALA A 89 -9.20 5.34 -25.01
C ALA A 89 -9.43 6.01 -23.64
N ARG A 90 -10.65 5.94 -23.09
CA ARG A 90 -11.01 6.47 -21.77
C ARG A 90 -11.04 5.41 -20.68
N LYS A 91 -10.95 4.15 -21.05
CA LYS A 91 -10.86 3.03 -20.10
C LYS A 91 -9.43 2.94 -19.61
N ILE A 92 -9.21 3.33 -18.38
CA ILE A 92 -7.89 3.20 -17.74
C ILE A 92 -7.81 1.80 -17.13
N PRO A 93 -6.85 0.94 -17.58
CA PRO A 93 -6.65 -0.34 -16.93
C PRO A 93 -6.25 -0.12 -15.47
N PHE A 94 -6.90 -0.81 -14.57
CA PHE A 94 -6.65 -0.71 -13.14
C PHE A 94 -5.74 -1.87 -12.73
N GLY A 95 -4.45 -1.61 -12.68
CA GLY A 95 -3.44 -2.60 -12.27
C GLY A 95 -3.25 -2.64 -10.76
N THR A 96 -2.38 -3.54 -10.29
CA THR A 96 -2.05 -3.67 -8.86
C THR A 96 -1.42 -2.40 -8.30
N GLU A 97 -0.61 -1.70 -9.08
CA GLU A 97 0.03 -0.45 -8.65
C GLU A 97 -1.01 0.64 -8.40
N GLU A 98 -1.93 0.86 -9.34
CA GLU A 98 -3.00 1.84 -9.21
C GLU A 98 -3.96 1.47 -8.08
N TYR A 99 -4.26 0.19 -7.94
CA TYR A 99 -5.09 -0.31 -6.84
C TYR A 99 -4.44 0.01 -5.49
N LEU A 100 -3.20 -0.39 -5.27
CA LEU A 100 -2.49 -0.13 -4.02
C LEU A 100 -2.26 1.37 -3.77
N LEU A 101 -2.08 2.17 -4.84
CA LEU A 101 -1.93 3.62 -4.71
C LEU A 101 -3.20 4.28 -4.17
N LEU A 102 -4.37 3.85 -4.65
CA LEU A 102 -5.65 4.48 -4.35
C LEU A 102 -6.38 3.85 -3.16
N MET A 103 -6.27 2.52 -3.00
CA MET A 103 -7.03 1.75 -2.02
C MET A 103 -6.13 1.13 -0.94
N GLY A 104 -4.81 1.06 -1.17
CA GLY A 104 -3.88 0.41 -0.23
C GLY A 104 -3.81 1.13 1.11
N GLU A 105 -3.76 0.35 2.18
CA GLU A 105 -3.55 0.82 3.54
C GLU A 105 -2.08 1.12 3.81
N THR A 106 -1.80 1.93 4.82
CA THR A 106 -0.45 2.27 5.24
C THR A 106 -0.30 2.21 6.75
N THR A 107 0.88 1.87 7.25
CA THR A 107 1.19 1.92 8.69
C THR A 107 1.35 3.35 9.23
N GLY A 108 1.35 4.37 8.35
CA GLY A 108 1.64 5.77 8.72
C GLY A 108 3.09 6.03 9.12
N ARG A 109 3.96 5.03 9.00
CA ARG A 109 5.40 5.10 9.28
C ARG A 109 6.20 4.91 8.01
N THR A 110 7.43 5.43 8.00
CA THR A 110 8.38 5.16 6.93
C THR A 110 9.24 3.96 7.28
N ASN A 111 9.64 3.23 6.25
CA ASN A 111 10.53 2.08 6.31
C ASN A 111 11.80 2.38 5.51
N LYS A 112 12.88 1.70 5.85
CA LYS A 112 14.15 1.75 5.10
C LYS A 112 14.34 0.49 4.28
N LEU A 113 14.88 0.64 3.09
CA LEU A 113 15.36 -0.48 2.31
C LEU A 113 16.64 -1.03 2.96
N THR A 114 16.73 -2.34 3.08
CA THR A 114 17.91 -3.05 3.58
C THR A 114 18.53 -3.92 2.48
N GLY A 115 19.69 -4.50 2.72
CA GLY A 115 20.31 -5.45 1.79
C GLY A 115 19.43 -6.67 1.47
N SER A 116 18.54 -7.04 2.40
CA SER A 116 17.61 -8.17 2.26
C SER A 116 16.20 -7.76 1.83
N GLY A 117 15.98 -6.49 1.47
CA GLY A 117 14.66 -5.99 1.13
C GLY A 117 14.09 -5.01 2.16
N LEU A 118 12.80 -4.77 2.09
CA LEU A 118 12.06 -3.88 2.96
C LEU A 118 11.17 -4.69 3.91
N TYR A 119 11.21 -4.35 5.19
CA TYR A 119 10.44 -5.05 6.22
C TYR A 119 9.27 -4.20 6.70
N ILE A 120 8.11 -4.82 6.84
CA ILE A 120 6.95 -4.24 7.52
C ILE A 120 6.49 -5.16 8.65
N GLU A 121 5.93 -4.56 9.69
CA GLU A 121 5.26 -5.29 10.77
C GLU A 121 3.76 -5.14 10.60
N PHE A 122 3.07 -6.25 10.40
CA PHE A 122 1.63 -6.30 10.26
C PHE A 122 1.07 -7.45 11.10
N MET A 123 0.08 -7.15 11.96
CA MET A 123 -0.55 -8.11 12.87
C MET A 123 0.45 -8.95 13.68
N GLY A 124 1.53 -8.32 14.18
CA GLY A 124 2.57 -8.99 14.96
C GLY A 124 3.51 -9.90 14.15
N LYS A 125 3.38 -9.91 12.83
CA LYS A 125 4.28 -10.64 11.93
C LYS A 125 5.20 -9.66 11.21
N ARG A 126 6.46 -10.01 11.10
CA ARG A 126 7.45 -9.29 10.28
C ARG A 126 7.50 -9.94 8.90
N LEU A 127 7.12 -9.18 7.89
CA LEU A 127 7.09 -9.60 6.48
C LEU A 127 8.22 -8.88 5.73
N CYS A 128 8.86 -9.58 4.82
CA CYS A 128 9.91 -9.05 3.94
C CYS A 128 9.38 -8.95 2.52
N PHE A 129 9.67 -7.82 1.88
CA PHE A 129 9.31 -7.56 0.49
C PHE A 129 10.52 -7.07 -0.27
N ASP A 130 10.68 -7.53 -1.49
CA ASP A 130 11.77 -7.13 -2.34
C ASP A 130 11.36 -7.05 -3.82
N SER A 131 12.25 -6.50 -4.64
CA SER A 131 12.11 -6.42 -6.09
C SER A 131 13.39 -6.88 -6.76
N PHE A 132 13.23 -7.54 -7.90
CA PHE A 132 14.33 -7.87 -8.81
C PHE A 132 14.71 -6.71 -9.74
N ASP A 133 14.26 -5.48 -9.42
CA ASP A 133 14.68 -4.27 -10.12
C ASP A 133 15.95 -3.69 -9.50
N LEU A 134 17.06 -3.74 -10.25
CA LEU A 134 18.35 -3.20 -9.81
C LEU A 134 18.29 -1.70 -9.50
N SER A 135 17.41 -0.94 -10.17
CA SER A 135 17.30 0.50 -9.96
C SER A 135 16.91 0.85 -8.53
N LEU A 136 16.12 -0.01 -7.87
CA LEU A 136 15.73 0.16 -6.47
C LEU A 136 16.95 0.23 -5.54
N ARG A 137 18.01 -0.51 -5.85
CA ARG A 137 19.23 -0.59 -5.05
C ARG A 137 20.02 0.73 -5.00
N ASN A 138 19.73 1.66 -5.89
CA ASN A 138 20.34 2.99 -5.85
C ASN A 138 19.77 3.89 -4.74
N TYR A 139 18.66 3.49 -4.12
CA TYR A 139 17.87 4.32 -3.21
C TYR A 139 17.82 3.81 -1.77
N TYR A 140 18.93 3.22 -1.28
CA TYR A 140 19.02 2.73 0.11
C TYR A 140 18.81 3.83 1.17
N ASN A 141 19.13 5.07 0.84
CA ASN A 141 19.04 6.20 1.76
C ASN A 141 17.63 6.81 1.83
N GLU A 142 16.76 6.44 0.91
CA GLU A 142 15.39 6.96 0.87
C GLU A 142 14.54 6.39 2.01
N ASP A 143 13.58 7.20 2.44
CA ASP A 143 12.52 6.77 3.34
C ASP A 143 11.29 6.39 2.50
N TRP A 144 10.72 5.23 2.78
CA TRP A 144 9.63 4.65 2.00
C TRP A 144 8.36 4.55 2.82
N ILE A 145 7.23 5.04 2.27
CA ILE A 145 5.91 4.67 2.72
C ILE A 145 5.50 3.39 1.99
N VAL A 146 4.86 2.48 2.71
CA VAL A 146 4.39 1.20 2.15
C VAL A 146 2.88 1.21 2.12
N ARG A 147 2.32 0.88 0.96
CA ARG A 147 0.90 0.62 0.74
C ARG A 147 0.69 -0.85 0.46
N PHE A 148 -0.25 -1.44 1.14
CA PHE A 148 -0.56 -2.86 1.05
C PHE A 148 -2.08 -3.08 1.14
N ASP A 149 -2.52 -4.22 0.65
CA ASP A 149 -3.87 -4.74 0.87
C ASP A 149 -3.81 -5.72 2.05
N PRO A 150 -4.54 -5.49 3.15
CA PRO A 150 -4.58 -6.41 4.28
C PRO A 150 -5.05 -7.82 3.93
N ASP A 151 -5.90 -7.95 2.91
CA ASP A 151 -6.46 -9.22 2.44
C ASP A 151 -5.51 -9.95 1.48
N ASP A 152 -4.59 -9.22 0.81
CA ASP A 152 -3.58 -9.78 -0.09
C ASP A 152 -2.20 -9.13 0.12
N MET A 153 -1.41 -9.73 0.97
CA MET A 153 -0.04 -9.30 1.28
C MET A 153 1.01 -9.86 0.31
N SER A 154 0.62 -10.37 -0.85
CA SER A 154 1.57 -10.91 -1.85
C SER A 154 2.46 -9.83 -2.46
N GLN A 155 1.93 -8.62 -2.57
CA GLN A 155 2.61 -7.46 -3.16
C GLN A 155 2.35 -6.20 -2.33
N VAL A 156 3.31 -5.28 -2.35
CA VAL A 156 3.19 -3.97 -1.74
C VAL A 156 3.73 -2.90 -2.67
N LEU A 157 3.11 -1.73 -2.65
CA LEU A 157 3.61 -0.55 -3.35
C LEU A 157 4.40 0.32 -2.39
N ILE A 158 5.62 0.68 -2.76
CA ILE A 158 6.42 1.65 -2.01
C ILE A 158 6.54 2.96 -2.78
N SER A 159 6.48 4.06 -2.05
CA SER A 159 6.70 5.41 -2.59
C SER A 159 7.67 6.14 -1.66
N ASN A 160 8.58 6.95 -2.24
CA ASN A 160 9.49 7.72 -1.41
C ASN A 160 8.75 8.84 -0.66
N ALA A 161 9.19 9.09 0.56
CA ALA A 161 8.55 10.04 1.47
C ALA A 161 9.58 10.77 2.33
N LYS A 162 9.20 11.94 2.84
CA LYS A 162 9.92 12.61 3.92
C LYS A 162 9.39 12.12 5.25
N ARG A 163 10.31 11.94 6.22
CA ARG A 163 9.93 11.47 7.55
C ARG A 163 10.20 12.50 8.63
N LEU A 164 9.35 12.51 9.65
CA LEU A 164 9.57 13.21 10.91
C LEU A 164 10.61 12.46 11.78
N LYS A 165 11.20 13.15 12.77
CA LYS A 165 12.10 12.53 13.74
C LYS A 165 11.46 11.35 14.50
N SER A 166 10.14 11.34 14.63
CA SER A 166 9.35 10.26 15.23
C SER A 166 9.22 9.00 14.38
N GLY A 167 9.71 9.02 13.13
CA GLY A 167 9.55 7.92 12.17
C GLY A 167 8.20 7.92 11.42
N ARG A 168 7.30 8.86 11.72
CA ARG A 168 6.05 9.04 10.97
C ARG A 168 6.29 9.73 9.64
N VAL A 169 5.40 9.46 8.69
CA VAL A 169 5.40 10.16 7.40
C VAL A 169 5.08 11.64 7.62
N GLU A 170 5.96 12.51 7.14
CA GLU A 170 5.72 13.96 7.07
C GLU A 170 4.97 14.30 5.78
N LYS A 171 5.52 13.85 4.65
CA LYS A 171 4.97 14.09 3.33
C LYS A 171 5.43 12.99 2.38
N GLU A 172 4.49 12.38 1.67
CA GLU A 172 4.81 11.55 0.53
C GLU A 172 5.29 12.40 -0.64
N THR A 173 6.46 12.06 -1.17
CA THR A 173 7.03 12.74 -2.34
C THR A 173 6.51 12.10 -3.63
N GLY A 174 6.45 10.75 -3.65
CA GLY A 174 5.85 9.97 -4.73
C GLY A 174 6.55 10.06 -6.09
N THR A 175 7.77 10.60 -6.12
CA THR A 175 8.58 10.68 -7.35
C THR A 175 9.19 9.34 -7.75
N LEU A 176 9.42 8.47 -6.75
CA LEU A 176 9.90 7.11 -6.93
C LEU A 176 8.82 6.17 -6.43
N ARG A 177 8.49 5.15 -7.21
CA ARG A 177 7.54 4.11 -6.85
C ARG A 177 8.04 2.77 -7.34
N TYR A 178 7.85 1.73 -6.52
CA TYR A 178 8.20 0.36 -6.87
C TYR A 178 7.15 -0.58 -6.31
N LEU A 179 6.78 -1.57 -7.11
CA LEU A 179 5.97 -2.70 -6.68
C LEU A 179 6.92 -3.80 -6.18
N LEU A 180 6.81 -4.15 -4.90
CA LEU A 180 7.61 -5.20 -4.29
C LEU A 180 6.78 -6.46 -4.12
N GLN A 181 7.42 -7.61 -4.22
CA GLN A 181 6.82 -8.92 -3.97
C GLN A 181 7.24 -9.43 -2.60
N GLN A 182 6.35 -10.16 -1.95
CA GLN A 182 6.68 -10.84 -0.70
C GLN A 182 7.77 -11.89 -0.95
N GLU A 183 8.77 -11.91 -0.07
CA GLU A 183 9.82 -12.93 -0.10
C GLU A 183 9.24 -14.34 0.09
N ILE A 184 9.59 -15.25 -0.79
CA ILE A 184 9.20 -16.66 -0.70
C ILE A 184 10.17 -17.36 0.25
N LYS A 185 9.67 -17.85 1.37
CA LYS A 185 10.45 -18.67 2.30
C LYS A 185 10.62 -20.07 1.74
N VAL A 186 11.84 -20.37 1.31
CA VAL A 186 12.17 -21.69 0.76
C VAL A 186 12.48 -22.67 1.91
N PRO A 187 11.79 -23.81 2.02
CA PRO A 187 12.09 -24.83 3.01
C PRO A 187 13.52 -25.35 2.85
N MET A 188 14.19 -25.63 3.98
CA MET A 188 15.56 -26.20 3.94
C MET A 188 15.56 -27.65 3.45
N ALA A 189 14.55 -28.44 3.83
CA ALA A 189 14.45 -29.83 3.41
C ALA A 189 14.01 -29.92 1.94
N LEU A 190 14.79 -30.64 1.12
CA LEU A 190 14.50 -30.80 -0.31
C LEU A 190 13.14 -31.46 -0.56
N ALA A 191 12.71 -32.36 0.33
CA ALA A 191 11.41 -33.04 0.22
C ALA A 191 10.20 -32.08 0.31
N ASP A 192 10.38 -30.93 0.97
CA ASP A 192 9.32 -29.95 1.18
C ASP A 192 9.36 -28.83 0.10
N GLN A 193 10.35 -28.89 -0.82
CA GLN A 193 10.50 -27.89 -1.86
C GLN A 193 9.61 -28.22 -3.06
N LYS A 194 8.92 -27.19 -3.54
CA LYS A 194 8.05 -27.22 -4.72
C LYS A 194 8.79 -26.62 -5.93
N PRO A 195 8.33 -26.89 -7.18
CA PRO A 195 8.92 -26.27 -8.37
C PRO A 195 9.08 -24.76 -8.29
N GLU A 196 8.10 -24.06 -7.74
CA GLU A 196 8.13 -22.59 -7.53
C GLU A 196 9.31 -22.11 -6.68
N HIS A 197 9.77 -22.93 -5.72
CA HIS A 197 10.93 -22.59 -4.88
C HIS A 197 12.25 -22.67 -5.67
N PHE A 198 12.36 -23.60 -6.62
CA PHE A 198 13.52 -23.70 -7.50
C PHE A 198 13.59 -22.55 -8.50
N GLU A 199 12.44 -22.17 -9.08
CA GLU A 199 12.34 -21.02 -9.98
C GLU A 199 12.69 -19.73 -9.22
N TYR A 200 12.18 -19.54 -8.01
CA TYR A 200 12.51 -18.40 -7.18
C TYR A 200 14.02 -18.31 -6.89
N ARG A 201 14.64 -19.43 -6.49
CA ARG A 201 16.10 -19.49 -6.27
C ARG A 201 16.88 -19.12 -7.53
N ALA A 202 16.51 -19.68 -8.67
CA ALA A 202 17.17 -19.38 -9.94
C ALA A 202 17.09 -17.87 -10.27
N ARG A 203 15.95 -17.22 -10.01
CA ARG A 203 15.79 -15.77 -10.17
C ARG A 203 16.65 -14.98 -9.20
N VAL A 204 16.73 -15.39 -7.95
CA VAL A 204 17.61 -14.77 -6.94
C VAL A 204 19.08 -14.89 -7.36
N ASP A 205 19.51 -16.05 -7.86
CA ASP A 205 20.89 -16.26 -8.30
C ASP A 205 21.26 -15.40 -9.53
N VAL A 206 20.32 -15.22 -10.45
CA VAL A 206 20.51 -14.32 -11.60
C VAL A 206 20.63 -12.89 -11.10
N PHE A 207 19.70 -12.45 -10.27
CA PHE A 207 19.68 -11.10 -9.72
C PHE A 207 20.96 -10.77 -8.92
N ASN A 208 21.45 -11.70 -8.09
CA ASN A 208 22.66 -11.49 -7.32
C ASN A 208 23.90 -11.36 -8.22
N ARG A 209 23.96 -12.10 -9.33
CA ARG A 209 25.04 -11.94 -10.31
C ARG A 209 25.00 -10.58 -11.01
N GLU A 210 23.81 -10.14 -11.41
CA GLU A 210 23.60 -8.83 -12.03
C GLU A 210 23.90 -7.70 -11.06
N LEU A 211 23.47 -7.82 -9.79
CA LEU A 211 23.77 -6.86 -8.75
C LEU A 211 25.30 -6.77 -8.49
N THR A 212 25.97 -7.91 -8.43
CA THR A 212 27.43 -7.94 -8.25
C THR A 212 28.15 -7.26 -9.41
N ALA A 213 27.75 -7.55 -10.65
CA ALA A 213 28.31 -6.91 -11.84
C ALA A 213 28.08 -5.40 -11.83
N HIS A 214 26.86 -4.96 -11.47
CA HIS A 214 26.51 -3.53 -11.37
C HIS A 214 27.34 -2.79 -10.30
N VAL A 215 27.56 -3.41 -9.14
CA VAL A 215 28.41 -2.84 -8.08
C VAL A 215 29.86 -2.75 -8.54
N GLN A 216 30.37 -3.78 -9.24
CA GLN A 216 31.74 -3.78 -9.78
C GLN A 216 31.94 -2.70 -10.85
N GLU A 217 30.96 -2.53 -11.75
CA GLU A 217 31.00 -1.48 -12.77
C GLU A 217 31.05 -0.10 -12.14
N LYS A 218 30.17 0.18 -11.16
CA LYS A 218 30.19 1.45 -10.42
C LYS A 218 31.48 1.66 -9.63
N GLY A 219 32.04 0.60 -9.05
CA GLY A 219 33.34 0.66 -8.38
C GLY A 219 34.44 1.07 -9.36
N HIS A 220 34.47 0.48 -10.54
CA HIS A 220 35.43 0.82 -11.59
C HIS A 220 35.31 2.28 -12.06
N ASP A 221 34.09 2.78 -12.24
CA ASP A 221 33.84 4.19 -12.59
C ASP A 221 34.35 5.16 -11.51
N VAL A 222 34.18 4.82 -10.25
CA VAL A 222 34.71 5.61 -9.12
C VAL A 222 36.24 5.59 -9.12
N ASP A 223 36.87 4.43 -9.34
CA ASP A 223 38.32 4.29 -9.39
C ASP A 223 38.92 5.08 -10.55
N GLN A 224 38.28 5.04 -11.73
CA GLN A 224 38.68 5.86 -12.88
C GLN A 224 38.57 7.35 -12.57
N HIS A 225 37.47 7.77 -11.95
CA HIS A 225 37.26 9.17 -11.60
C HIS A 225 38.30 9.66 -10.58
N ILE A 226 38.60 8.85 -9.55
CA ILE A 226 39.65 9.13 -8.59
C ILE A 226 41.01 9.20 -9.29
N GLY A 227 41.34 8.24 -10.18
CA GLY A 227 42.57 8.26 -10.97
C GLY A 227 42.72 9.53 -11.81
N HIS A 228 41.62 10.02 -12.38
CA HIS A 228 41.62 11.28 -13.14
C HIS A 228 41.89 12.51 -12.24
N LEU A 229 41.27 12.54 -11.04
CA LEU A 229 41.52 13.59 -10.04
C LEU A 229 42.99 13.60 -9.56
N TYR A 230 43.60 12.43 -9.37
CA TYR A 230 45.01 12.33 -9.02
C TYR A 230 45.91 12.92 -10.10
N GLN A 231 45.57 12.72 -11.37
CA GLN A 231 46.32 13.29 -12.49
C GLN A 231 46.20 14.82 -12.58
N GLN A 232 45.02 15.34 -12.26
CA GLN A 232 44.74 16.79 -12.34
C GLN A 232 45.29 17.57 -11.14
N VAL A 233 45.28 17.00 -9.93
CA VAL A 233 45.66 17.67 -8.70
C VAL A 233 46.46 16.69 -7.82
N PRO A 234 47.75 16.42 -8.16
CA PRO A 234 48.54 15.42 -7.45
C PRO A 234 48.73 15.67 -5.97
N GLY A 235 48.61 16.92 -5.51
CA GLY A 235 48.78 17.30 -4.09
C GLY A 235 47.50 17.21 -3.24
N LEU A 236 46.36 16.99 -3.82
CA LEU A 236 45.10 17.03 -3.08
C LEU A 236 44.82 15.76 -2.26
N LEU A 237 45.44 14.64 -2.65
CA LEU A 237 45.18 13.33 -2.06
C LEU A 237 46.47 12.71 -1.43
N GLY A 238 47.58 13.41 -1.48
CA GLY A 238 48.90 12.91 -1.07
C GLY A 238 49.06 12.57 0.43
N ASN A 239 48.01 12.67 1.24
CA ASN A 239 47.92 12.23 2.64
C ASN A 239 46.65 11.47 2.95
N SER A 240 45.94 10.94 1.95
CA SER A 240 44.70 10.22 2.19
C SER A 240 44.93 8.73 2.44
N LEU A 241 44.07 8.12 3.27
CA LEU A 241 44.09 6.68 3.57
C LEU A 241 43.93 5.79 2.31
N LEU A 242 43.74 6.37 1.12
CA LEU A 242 43.67 5.69 -0.17
C LEU A 242 45.01 5.22 -0.71
N ASP A 243 46.14 5.74 -0.20
CA ASP A 243 47.50 5.27 -0.56
C ASP A 243 47.81 3.84 -0.07
N ILE A 244 46.94 3.27 0.79
CA ILE A 244 47.14 1.94 1.38
C ILE A 244 46.61 0.81 0.48
N HIS A 245 45.76 1.09 -0.52
CA HIS A 245 45.12 0.08 -1.35
C HIS A 245 45.63 -0.02 -2.80
N LEU A 246 46.67 0.70 -3.16
CA LEU A 246 47.24 0.67 -4.52
C LEU A 246 48.63 -0.04 -4.58
N ILE A 247 48.93 -0.94 -3.62
CA ILE A 247 50.10 -1.83 -3.67
C ILE A 247 49.65 -3.25 -3.91
#